data_0ee180b4d38946378afdb1533a25dc19
#
_entry.id   0ee180b4d38946378afdb1533a25dc19
#
_cell.length_a   1.000
_cell.length_b   1.000
_cell.length_c   1.000
_cell.angle_alpha   90.00
_cell.angle_beta   90.00
_cell.angle_gamma   90.00
#
_symmetry.space_group_name_H-M   'P 1'
#
loop_
_entity.id
_entity.type
_entity.pdbx_description
1 polymer ?
#
loop_
_entity_poly.entity_id
_entity_poly.type
_entity_poly.pdbx_seq_one_letter_code
_entity_poly.pdbx_strand_id
1 'polypeptide(L)'
;ITAASQVVDKLFNFFSIAEFGVGSVISYRLYEQIAAKDTEKISKYMSMYKWAYRAVGVVICVLAGIGALALPWIMPGVASIQTAYTVYLLNTISTLSGYFLVTRRLMYTCTQQGYLCTRIDFCFNVANYLARIAIALWLPNYILYFGVSILFNTGANLVVAARYKKDFPELHEVKVTLRDFKDLGIFHDLKYYLVHRLSNTIYG
;
A
#
# COMPACT_ATOMS: atom_id res chain seq x y z
N ILE A 1 -7.81 -21.86 9.04
CA ILE A 1 -7.63 -20.88 7.93
C ILE A 1 -7.70 -19.47 8.49
N THR A 2 -8.67 -19.11 9.34
CA THR A 2 -8.81 -17.78 9.94
C THR A 2 -7.63 -17.38 10.84
N ALA A 3 -7.06 -18.31 11.62
CA ALA A 3 -5.89 -18.02 12.46
C ALA A 3 -4.63 -17.72 11.62
N ALA A 4 -4.46 -18.42 10.50
CA ALA A 4 -3.35 -18.20 9.57
C ALA A 4 -3.41 -16.83 8.91
N SER A 5 -4.58 -16.44 8.39
CA SER A 5 -4.76 -15.12 7.80
C SER A 5 -4.54 -14.01 8.83
N GLN A 6 -5.00 -14.18 10.07
CA GLN A 6 -4.79 -13.20 11.14
C GLN A 6 -3.32 -13.02 11.51
N VAL A 7 -2.51 -14.10 11.55
CA VAL A 7 -1.08 -13.99 11.79
C VAL A 7 -0.40 -13.25 10.64
N VAL A 8 -0.77 -13.59 9.40
CA VAL A 8 -0.27 -12.91 8.21
C VAL A 8 -0.65 -11.44 8.22
N ASP A 9 -1.91 -11.12 8.51
CA ASP A 9 -2.40 -9.74 8.61
C ASP A 9 -1.68 -8.95 9.71
N LYS A 10 -1.38 -9.56 10.86
CA LYS A 10 -0.61 -8.92 11.94
C LYS A 10 0.84 -8.66 11.53
N LEU A 11 1.47 -9.59 10.81
CA LEU A 11 2.82 -9.38 10.26
C LEU A 11 2.82 -8.23 9.24
N PHE A 12 1.83 -8.18 8.34
CA PHE A 12 1.72 -7.09 7.37
C PHE A 12 1.36 -5.75 8.04
N ASN A 13 0.55 -5.74 9.10
CA ASN A 13 0.31 -4.53 9.90
C ASN A 13 1.58 -4.05 10.61
N PHE A 14 2.43 -4.95 11.10
CA PHE A 14 3.73 -4.58 11.64
C PHE A 14 4.65 -3.98 10.55
N PHE A 15 4.59 -4.49 9.31
CA PHE A 15 5.32 -3.93 8.19
C PHE A 15 4.77 -2.57 7.74
N SER A 16 3.49 -2.30 7.93
CA SER A 16 2.89 -0.97 7.72
C SER A 16 3.48 0.09 8.68
N ILE A 17 3.99 -0.31 9.85
CA ILE A 17 4.77 0.58 10.72
C ILE A 17 6.11 0.92 10.05
N ALA A 18 6.64 0.03 9.22
CA ALA A 18 7.89 0.23 8.47
C ALA A 18 7.78 1.31 7.35
N GLU A 19 6.60 1.79 7.02
CA GLU A 19 6.44 2.99 6.18
C GLU A 19 7.08 4.24 6.81
N PHE A 20 7.52 4.14 8.07
CA PHE A 20 8.33 5.12 8.82
C PHE A 20 7.85 6.58 8.69
N GLY A 21 6.58 6.79 8.36
CA GLY A 21 6.03 8.13 8.20
C GLY A 21 6.51 8.89 6.95
N VAL A 22 7.22 8.23 6.04
CA VAL A 22 7.69 8.84 4.79
C VAL A 22 6.54 9.47 4.02
N GLY A 23 5.38 8.79 3.99
CA GLY A 23 4.17 9.32 3.39
C GLY A 23 3.71 10.62 4.01
N SER A 24 3.71 10.71 5.33
CA SER A 24 3.26 11.90 6.07
C SER A 24 4.22 13.09 5.87
N VAL A 25 5.53 12.85 5.91
CA VAL A 25 6.54 13.89 5.70
C VAL A 25 6.47 14.43 4.27
N ILE A 26 6.39 13.56 3.27
CA ILE A 26 6.26 13.98 1.87
C ILE A 26 4.93 14.70 1.64
N SER A 27 3.81 14.23 2.24
CA SER A 27 2.51 14.91 2.13
C SER A 27 2.59 16.33 2.66
N TYR A 28 3.21 16.53 3.83
CA TYR A 28 3.37 17.85 4.43
C TYR A 28 4.11 18.81 3.49
N ARG A 29 5.24 18.39 2.94
CA ARG A 29 5.99 19.19 1.96
C ARG A 29 5.23 19.42 0.66
N LEU A 30 4.42 18.44 0.26
CA LEU A 30 3.61 18.51 -0.96
C LEU A 30 2.51 19.57 -0.86
N TYR A 31 1.88 19.73 0.31
CA TYR A 31 0.86 20.78 0.55
C TYR A 31 1.41 22.18 0.25
N GLU A 32 2.63 22.46 0.71
CA GLU A 32 3.29 23.75 0.48
C GLU A 32 3.51 24.01 -1.01
N GLN A 33 3.98 23.00 -1.76
CA GLN A 33 4.25 23.15 -3.19
C GLN A 33 2.96 23.22 -4.03
N ILE A 34 1.89 22.53 -3.61
CA ILE A 34 0.57 22.64 -4.24
C ILE A 34 0.03 24.06 -4.07
N ALA A 35 0.15 24.64 -2.87
CA ALA A 35 -0.25 26.01 -2.61
C ALA A 35 0.55 27.02 -3.45
N ALA A 36 1.86 26.77 -3.65
CA ALA A 36 2.74 27.57 -4.49
C ALA A 36 2.55 27.33 -6.01
N LYS A 37 1.79 26.30 -6.40
CA LYS A 37 1.60 25.84 -7.79
C LYS A 37 2.92 25.50 -8.51
N ASP A 38 3.92 25.03 -7.78
CA ASP A 38 5.24 24.65 -8.31
C ASP A 38 5.17 23.20 -8.85
N THR A 39 4.79 23.05 -10.11
CA THR A 39 4.59 21.75 -10.77
C THR A 39 5.86 20.90 -10.82
N GLU A 40 7.03 21.54 -10.92
CA GLU A 40 8.32 20.83 -10.97
C GLU A 40 8.62 20.17 -9.63
N LYS A 41 8.48 20.93 -8.53
CA LYS A 41 8.69 20.38 -7.19
C LYS A 41 7.62 19.34 -6.82
N ILE A 42 6.36 19.57 -7.20
CA ILE A 42 5.28 18.57 -7.02
C ILE A 42 5.68 17.27 -7.71
N SER A 43 6.12 17.31 -8.97
CA SER A 43 6.58 16.14 -9.72
C SER A 43 7.77 15.45 -9.05
N LYS A 44 8.71 16.22 -8.49
CA LYS A 44 9.87 15.69 -7.74
C LYS A 44 9.43 14.98 -6.46
N TYR A 45 8.58 15.59 -5.62
CA TYR A 45 8.07 14.96 -4.39
C TYR A 45 7.24 13.72 -4.68
N MET A 46 6.39 13.73 -5.70
CA MET A 46 5.63 12.55 -6.12
C MET A 46 6.53 11.41 -6.60
N SER A 47 7.61 11.74 -7.32
CA SER A 47 8.61 10.75 -7.75
C SER A 47 9.39 10.18 -6.57
N MET A 48 9.73 11.00 -5.55
CA MET A 48 10.36 10.55 -4.31
C MET A 48 9.43 9.61 -3.52
N TYR A 49 8.16 9.96 -3.40
CA TYR A 49 7.16 9.12 -2.77
C TYR A 49 7.05 7.74 -3.45
N LYS A 50 6.99 7.75 -4.78
CA LYS A 50 6.96 6.52 -5.58
C LYS A 50 8.22 5.66 -5.38
N TRP A 51 9.39 6.29 -5.31
CA TRP A 51 10.66 5.59 -5.06
C TRP A 51 10.68 4.97 -3.66
N ALA A 52 10.28 5.72 -2.64
CA ALA A 52 10.20 5.25 -1.26
C ALA A 52 9.25 4.04 -1.11
N TYR A 53 8.07 4.13 -1.70
CA TYR A 53 7.10 3.02 -1.66
C TYR A 53 7.55 1.78 -2.44
N ARG A 54 8.30 1.95 -3.51
CA ARG A 54 8.96 0.84 -4.20
C ARG A 54 10.01 0.17 -3.31
N ALA A 55 10.83 0.96 -2.62
CA ALA A 55 11.81 0.43 -1.68
C ALA A 55 11.15 -0.36 -0.55
N VAL A 56 10.09 0.19 0.05
CA VAL A 56 9.27 -0.52 1.06
C VAL A 56 8.66 -1.80 0.47
N GLY A 57 8.13 -1.76 -0.74
CA GLY A 57 7.60 -2.93 -1.43
C GLY A 57 8.64 -4.05 -1.62
N VAL A 58 9.88 -3.70 -1.95
CA VAL A 58 10.99 -4.66 -2.03
C VAL A 58 11.30 -5.27 -0.66
N VAL A 59 11.35 -4.47 0.39
CA VAL A 59 11.56 -4.98 1.77
C VAL A 59 10.44 -5.95 2.14
N ILE A 60 9.19 -5.61 1.86
CA ILE A 60 8.02 -6.48 2.12
C ILE A 60 8.13 -7.78 1.30
N CYS A 61 8.58 -7.73 0.04
CA CYS A 61 8.84 -8.93 -0.75
C CYS A 61 9.85 -9.88 -0.10
N VAL A 62 10.97 -9.32 0.39
CA VAL A 62 12.00 -10.10 1.09
C VAL A 62 11.45 -10.73 2.37
N LEU A 63 10.76 -9.94 3.18
CA LEU A 63 10.15 -10.41 4.42
C LEU A 63 9.04 -11.45 4.16
N ALA A 64 8.26 -11.27 3.12
CA ALA A 64 7.27 -12.26 2.70
C ALA A 64 7.94 -13.57 2.22
N GLY A 65 9.09 -13.48 1.55
CA GLY A 65 9.89 -14.66 1.21
C GLY A 65 10.37 -15.42 2.45
N ILE A 66 10.90 -14.71 3.45
CA ILE A 66 11.29 -15.29 4.74
C ILE A 66 10.09 -15.90 5.46
N GLY A 67 8.96 -15.20 5.49
CA GLY A 67 7.71 -15.69 6.08
C GLY A 67 7.19 -16.97 5.40
N ALA A 68 7.33 -17.08 4.07
CA ALA A 68 6.99 -18.30 3.33
C ALA A 68 7.84 -19.49 3.78
N LEU A 69 9.14 -19.30 4.00
CA LEU A 69 10.04 -20.35 4.50
C LEU A 69 9.70 -20.74 5.95
N ALA A 70 9.25 -19.81 6.76
CA ALA A 70 8.87 -20.05 8.15
C ALA A 70 7.46 -20.67 8.31
N LEU A 71 6.64 -20.69 7.25
CA LEU A 71 5.24 -21.12 7.30
C LEU A 71 5.05 -22.52 7.89
N PRO A 72 5.87 -23.57 7.56
CA PRO A 72 5.72 -24.90 8.14
C PRO A 72 6.00 -24.94 9.64
N TRP A 73 6.81 -24.02 10.14
CA TRP A 73 7.19 -23.93 11.57
C TRP A 73 6.14 -23.17 12.37
N ILE A 74 5.49 -22.17 11.76
CA ILE A 74 4.47 -21.33 12.38
C ILE A 74 3.13 -22.06 12.46
N MET A 75 2.88 -23.01 11.53
CA MET A 75 1.60 -23.70 11.40
C MET A 75 1.77 -25.24 11.40
N PRO A 76 2.33 -25.83 12.44
CA PRO A 76 2.37 -27.28 12.55
C PRO A 76 0.94 -27.83 12.67
N GLY A 77 0.58 -28.80 11.83
CA GLY A 77 -0.73 -29.47 11.92
C GLY A 77 -1.85 -28.90 11.04
N VAL A 78 -1.56 -28.01 10.12
CA VAL A 78 -2.55 -27.61 9.10
C VAL A 78 -2.84 -28.78 8.16
N ALA A 79 -4.13 -29.10 7.97
CA ALA A 79 -4.59 -30.24 7.17
C ALA A 79 -4.06 -30.23 5.71
N SER A 80 -3.70 -29.08 5.17
CA SER A 80 -3.04 -28.94 3.87
C SER A 80 -2.10 -27.76 3.86
N ILE A 81 -0.81 -28.04 3.93
CA ILE A 81 0.25 -27.01 3.82
C ILE A 81 0.21 -26.30 2.47
N GLN A 82 -0.21 -27.00 1.41
CA GLN A 82 -0.35 -26.42 0.08
C GLN A 82 -1.42 -25.33 0.03
N THR A 83 -2.56 -25.54 0.71
CA THR A 83 -3.61 -24.52 0.83
C THR A 83 -3.10 -23.31 1.60
N ALA A 84 -2.34 -23.52 2.68
CA ALA A 84 -1.75 -22.43 3.46
C ALA A 84 -0.78 -21.58 2.61
N TYR A 85 0.10 -22.20 1.83
CA TYR A 85 0.97 -21.50 0.89
C TYR A 85 0.19 -20.71 -0.17
N THR A 86 -0.85 -21.30 -0.74
CA THR A 86 -1.68 -20.63 -1.75
C THR A 86 -2.33 -19.38 -1.19
N VAL A 87 -2.95 -19.48 -0.02
CA VAL A 87 -3.58 -18.33 0.66
C VAL A 87 -2.52 -17.27 1.02
N TYR A 88 -1.36 -17.68 1.54
CA TYR A 88 -0.26 -16.80 1.86
C TYR A 88 0.24 -16.03 0.63
N LEU A 89 0.49 -16.71 -0.48
CA LEU A 89 0.94 -16.09 -1.73
C LEU A 89 -0.11 -15.12 -2.29
N LEU A 90 -1.39 -15.49 -2.28
CA LEU A 90 -2.46 -14.62 -2.74
C LEU A 90 -2.54 -13.33 -1.89
N ASN A 91 -2.46 -13.43 -0.56
CA ASN A 91 -2.42 -12.27 0.32
C ASN A 91 -1.17 -11.41 0.08
N THR A 92 -0.01 -12.03 -0.10
CA THR A 92 1.24 -11.32 -0.41
C THR A 92 1.12 -10.53 -1.71
N ILE A 93 0.60 -11.13 -2.78
CA ILE A 93 0.36 -10.47 -4.08
C ILE A 93 -0.61 -9.29 -3.91
N SER A 94 -1.69 -9.48 -3.16
CA SER A 94 -2.66 -8.41 -2.87
C SER A 94 -2.00 -7.22 -2.17
N THR A 95 -1.21 -7.48 -1.14
CA THR A 95 -0.50 -6.45 -0.38
C THR A 95 0.49 -5.70 -1.26
N LEU A 96 1.33 -6.42 -2.01
CA LEU A 96 2.32 -5.84 -2.90
C LEU A 96 1.69 -4.97 -3.99
N SER A 97 0.59 -5.42 -4.58
CA SER A 97 -0.14 -4.63 -5.59
C SER A 97 -0.59 -3.29 -5.02
N GLY A 98 -1.01 -3.26 -3.75
CA GLY A 98 -1.33 -2.05 -3.02
C GLY A 98 -0.14 -1.08 -2.96
N TYR A 99 1.04 -1.54 -2.55
CA TYR A 99 2.23 -0.69 -2.41
C TYR A 99 2.70 -0.08 -3.74
N PHE A 100 2.63 -0.82 -4.83
CA PHE A 100 3.04 -0.29 -6.14
C PHE A 100 2.05 0.68 -6.77
N LEU A 101 0.77 0.55 -6.45
CA LEU A 101 -0.29 1.31 -7.12
C LEU A 101 -0.82 2.48 -6.29
N VAL A 102 -0.65 2.46 -4.96
CA VAL A 102 -1.23 3.46 -4.04
C VAL A 102 -0.63 4.86 -4.18
N THR A 103 0.57 4.97 -4.73
CA THR A 103 1.34 6.24 -4.74
C THR A 103 0.61 7.42 -5.38
N ARG A 104 -0.27 7.17 -6.36
CA ARG A 104 -1.03 8.21 -7.04
C ARG A 104 -2.19 8.78 -6.21
N ARG A 105 -2.63 8.04 -5.18
CA ARG A 105 -3.69 8.47 -4.27
C ARG A 105 -3.27 9.64 -3.38
N LEU A 106 -1.97 9.75 -3.10
CA LEU A 106 -1.41 10.82 -2.31
C LEU A 106 -1.77 12.20 -2.89
N MET A 107 -1.65 12.36 -4.21
CA MET A 107 -1.98 13.63 -4.86
C MET A 107 -3.45 14.02 -4.66
N TYR A 108 -4.39 13.07 -4.77
CA TYR A 108 -5.80 13.33 -4.50
C TYR A 108 -6.04 13.72 -3.03
N THR A 109 -5.32 13.11 -2.10
CA THR A 109 -5.40 13.47 -0.68
C THR A 109 -4.87 14.88 -0.46
N CYS A 110 -3.72 15.22 -1.02
CA CYS A 110 -3.10 16.53 -0.86
C CYS A 110 -3.87 17.66 -1.56
N THR A 111 -4.61 17.36 -2.63
CA THR A 111 -5.49 18.34 -3.31
C THR A 111 -6.91 18.38 -2.73
N GLN A 112 -7.15 17.74 -1.58
CA GLN A 112 -8.46 17.63 -0.93
C GLN A 112 -9.53 16.92 -1.78
N GLN A 113 -9.11 16.19 -2.80
CA GLN A 113 -9.98 15.41 -3.69
C GLN A 113 -10.01 13.90 -3.32
N GLY A 114 -9.62 13.55 -2.08
CA GLY A 114 -9.59 12.16 -1.60
C GLY A 114 -10.93 11.45 -1.72
N TYR A 115 -12.05 12.18 -1.71
CA TYR A 115 -13.40 11.64 -1.92
C TYR A 115 -13.55 10.87 -3.24
N LEU A 116 -12.79 11.23 -4.29
CA LEU A 116 -12.80 10.53 -5.57
C LEU A 116 -12.24 9.11 -5.43
N CYS A 117 -11.14 8.96 -4.69
CA CYS A 117 -10.58 7.65 -4.39
C CYS A 117 -11.55 6.81 -3.54
N THR A 118 -12.15 7.43 -2.49
CA THR A 118 -13.11 6.76 -1.61
C THR A 118 -14.36 6.28 -2.38
N ARG A 119 -14.86 7.05 -3.32
CA ARG A 119 -16.00 6.65 -4.18
C ARG A 119 -15.65 5.44 -5.06
N ILE A 120 -14.46 5.44 -5.67
CA ILE A 120 -13.98 4.31 -6.48
C ILE A 120 -13.86 3.08 -5.58
N ASP A 121 -13.20 3.21 -4.42
CA ASP A 121 -13.02 2.12 -3.46
C ASP A 121 -14.36 1.55 -2.99
N PHE A 122 -15.33 2.41 -2.71
CA PHE A 122 -16.67 1.97 -2.30
C PHE A 122 -17.34 1.11 -3.37
N CYS A 123 -17.35 1.55 -4.63
CA CYS A 123 -17.93 0.78 -5.73
C CYS A 123 -17.25 -0.59 -5.90
N PHE A 124 -15.91 -0.60 -5.88
CA PHE A 124 -15.15 -1.84 -6.02
C PHE A 124 -15.31 -2.76 -4.82
N ASN A 125 -15.38 -2.22 -3.59
CA ASN A 125 -15.60 -3.01 -2.38
C ASN A 125 -16.98 -3.65 -2.38
N VAL A 126 -18.04 -2.90 -2.73
CA VAL A 126 -19.39 -3.45 -2.84
C VAL A 126 -19.43 -4.60 -3.86
N ALA A 127 -18.87 -4.38 -5.05
CA ALA A 127 -18.79 -5.41 -6.09
C ALA A 127 -17.97 -6.63 -5.62
N ASN A 128 -16.86 -6.41 -4.92
CA ASN A 128 -16.03 -7.46 -4.33
C ASN A 128 -16.83 -8.31 -3.32
N TYR A 129 -17.53 -7.66 -2.39
CA TYR A 129 -18.34 -8.39 -1.38
C TYR A 129 -19.47 -9.19 -2.03
N LEU A 130 -20.18 -8.63 -3.01
CA LEU A 130 -21.22 -9.35 -3.74
C LEU A 130 -20.65 -10.55 -4.49
N ALA A 131 -19.53 -10.40 -5.19
CA ALA A 131 -18.87 -11.49 -5.89
C ALA A 131 -18.40 -12.59 -4.91
N ARG A 132 -17.85 -12.22 -3.76
CA ARG A 132 -17.42 -13.19 -2.72
C ARG A 132 -18.59 -13.95 -2.11
N ILE A 133 -19.74 -13.29 -1.88
CA ILE A 133 -20.97 -13.95 -1.43
C ILE A 133 -21.44 -14.94 -2.49
N ALA A 134 -21.49 -14.55 -3.75
CA ALA A 134 -21.88 -15.43 -4.85
C ALA A 134 -20.97 -16.65 -4.96
N ILE A 135 -19.62 -16.46 -4.85
CA ILE A 135 -18.67 -17.58 -4.85
C ILE A 135 -18.89 -18.50 -3.65
N ALA A 136 -19.12 -17.94 -2.46
CA ALA A 136 -19.35 -18.74 -1.26
C ALA A 136 -20.63 -19.61 -1.35
N LEU A 137 -21.67 -19.12 -2.03
CA LEU A 137 -22.95 -19.83 -2.17
C LEU A 137 -22.92 -20.87 -3.30
N TRP A 138 -22.26 -20.57 -4.42
CA TRP A 138 -22.38 -21.40 -5.64
C TRP A 138 -21.13 -22.22 -5.95
N LEU A 139 -19.95 -21.72 -5.59
CA LEU A 139 -18.66 -22.32 -5.92
C LEU A 139 -17.72 -22.19 -4.71
N PRO A 140 -17.89 -22.99 -3.64
CA PRO A 140 -17.07 -22.85 -2.43
C PRO A 140 -15.59 -23.20 -2.69
N ASN A 141 -14.90 -22.31 -3.39
CA ASN A 141 -13.50 -22.43 -3.74
C ASN A 141 -12.70 -21.27 -3.14
N TYR A 142 -11.79 -21.58 -2.22
CA TYR A 142 -10.97 -20.59 -1.53
C TYR A 142 -10.08 -19.79 -2.48
N ILE A 143 -9.55 -20.38 -3.54
CA ILE A 143 -8.67 -19.72 -4.51
C ILE A 143 -9.46 -18.65 -5.26
N LEU A 144 -10.68 -18.95 -5.71
CA LEU A 144 -11.55 -17.97 -6.35
C LEU A 144 -11.93 -16.85 -5.39
N TYR A 145 -12.27 -17.18 -4.14
CA TYR A 145 -12.64 -16.23 -3.11
C TYR A 145 -11.54 -15.17 -2.83
N PHE A 146 -10.29 -15.59 -2.71
CA PHE A 146 -9.14 -14.67 -2.54
C PHE A 146 -8.74 -14.00 -3.86
N GLY A 147 -8.76 -14.73 -4.96
CA GLY A 147 -8.42 -14.22 -6.29
C GLY A 147 -9.31 -13.05 -6.72
N VAL A 148 -10.61 -13.15 -6.47
CA VAL A 148 -11.56 -12.06 -6.75
C VAL A 148 -11.24 -10.81 -5.94
N SER A 149 -10.85 -10.95 -4.67
CA SER A 149 -10.46 -9.79 -3.85
C SER A 149 -9.23 -9.09 -4.41
N ILE A 150 -8.24 -9.83 -4.90
CA ILE A 150 -7.06 -9.26 -5.55
C ILE A 150 -7.46 -8.50 -6.82
N LEU A 151 -8.33 -9.09 -7.63
CA LEU A 151 -8.80 -8.49 -8.88
C LEU A 151 -9.49 -7.15 -8.63
N PHE A 152 -10.44 -7.09 -7.69
CA PHE A 152 -11.17 -5.86 -7.39
C PHE A 152 -10.26 -4.81 -6.74
N ASN A 153 -9.39 -5.18 -5.81
CA ASN A 153 -8.45 -4.24 -5.18
C ASN A 153 -7.47 -3.66 -6.20
N THR A 154 -6.89 -4.50 -7.05
CA THR A 154 -6.00 -4.07 -8.13
C THR A 154 -6.76 -3.21 -9.14
N GLY A 155 -7.99 -3.61 -9.51
CA GLY A 155 -8.86 -2.85 -10.40
C GLY A 155 -9.15 -1.44 -9.90
N ALA A 156 -9.51 -1.28 -8.62
CA ALA A 156 -9.72 0.04 -8.01
C ALA A 156 -8.47 0.92 -8.14
N ASN A 157 -7.29 0.38 -7.83
CA ASN A 157 -6.03 1.10 -7.95
C ASN A 157 -5.68 1.46 -9.40
N LEU A 158 -5.99 0.58 -10.37
CA LEU A 158 -5.79 0.87 -11.79
C LEU A 158 -6.71 1.99 -12.29
N VAL A 159 -7.98 2.02 -11.84
CA VAL A 159 -8.93 3.09 -12.17
C VAL A 159 -8.45 4.42 -11.61
N VAL A 160 -8.00 4.46 -10.35
CA VAL A 160 -7.40 5.66 -9.76
C VAL A 160 -6.16 6.09 -10.54
N ALA A 161 -5.31 5.14 -10.94
CA ALA A 161 -4.10 5.40 -11.71
C ALA A 161 -4.38 5.96 -13.12
N ALA A 162 -5.44 5.46 -13.78
CA ALA A 162 -5.85 5.95 -15.08
C ALA A 162 -6.42 7.38 -14.98
N ARG A 163 -7.24 7.61 -13.94
CA ARG A 163 -7.81 8.93 -13.67
C ARG A 163 -6.72 9.96 -13.32
N TYR A 164 -5.74 9.59 -12.51
CA TYR A 164 -4.62 10.46 -12.17
C TYR A 164 -3.89 11.02 -13.39
N LYS A 165 -3.65 10.20 -14.41
CA LYS A 165 -3.02 10.67 -15.67
C LYS A 165 -3.86 11.69 -16.44
N LYS A 166 -5.19 11.64 -16.28
CA LYS A 166 -6.12 12.57 -16.92
C LYS A 166 -6.26 13.86 -16.12
N ASP A 167 -6.32 13.76 -14.79
CA ASP A 167 -6.56 14.89 -13.90
C ASP A 167 -5.29 15.73 -13.66
N PHE A 168 -4.10 15.12 -13.79
CA PHE A 168 -2.79 15.77 -13.57
C PHE A 168 -1.81 15.49 -14.73
N PRO A 169 -2.13 15.93 -15.96
CA PRO A 169 -1.30 15.67 -17.15
C PRO A 169 0.05 16.37 -17.12
N GLU A 170 0.16 17.46 -16.35
CA GLU A 170 1.38 18.25 -16.19
C GLU A 170 2.43 17.61 -15.30
N LEU A 171 2.05 16.59 -14.50
CA LEU A 171 2.98 15.94 -13.58
C LEU A 171 3.76 14.82 -14.28
N HIS A 172 5.07 14.93 -14.27
CA HIS A 172 5.98 14.00 -14.92
C HIS A 172 6.83 13.22 -13.90
N GLU A 173 7.24 12.00 -14.28
CA GLU A 173 8.16 11.24 -13.45
C GLU A 173 9.58 11.81 -13.61
N VAL A 174 10.16 12.25 -12.51
CA VAL A 174 11.52 12.77 -12.43
C VAL A 174 12.44 11.69 -11.85
N LYS A 175 13.65 11.56 -12.38
CA LYS A 175 14.67 10.67 -11.78
C LYS A 175 15.09 11.23 -10.44
N VAL A 176 14.94 10.44 -9.39
CA VAL A 176 15.24 10.81 -8.01
C VAL A 176 16.34 9.90 -7.47
N THR A 177 17.29 10.49 -6.75
CA THR A 177 18.40 9.83 -6.08
C THR A 177 18.30 9.99 -4.56
N LEU A 178 19.02 9.17 -3.81
CA LEU A 178 19.10 9.30 -2.34
C LEU A 178 19.62 10.67 -1.88
N ARG A 179 20.43 11.35 -2.72
CA ARG A 179 20.91 12.72 -2.44
C ARG A 179 19.75 13.72 -2.38
N ASP A 180 18.75 13.58 -3.26
CA ASP A 180 17.60 14.47 -3.28
C ASP A 180 16.82 14.44 -1.96
N PHE A 181 16.71 13.26 -1.32
CA PHE A 181 16.07 13.14 0.00
C PHE A 181 16.84 13.88 1.09
N LYS A 182 18.17 13.90 1.00
CA LYS A 182 19.03 14.62 1.94
C LYS A 182 18.96 16.14 1.69
N ASP A 183 19.06 16.56 0.44
CA ASP A 183 19.07 17.98 0.04
C ASP A 183 17.75 18.69 0.37
N LEU A 184 16.62 17.96 0.30
CA LEU A 184 15.30 18.45 0.67
C LEU A 184 14.96 18.28 2.16
N GLY A 185 15.92 17.80 2.97
CA GLY A 185 15.75 17.67 4.43
C GLY A 185 14.76 16.59 4.89
N ILE A 186 14.33 15.69 4.00
CA ILE A 186 13.32 14.68 4.32
C ILE A 186 13.77 13.72 5.42
N PHE A 187 15.05 13.36 5.45
CA PHE A 187 15.59 12.52 6.53
C PHE A 187 15.55 13.20 7.90
N HIS A 188 15.72 14.52 7.94
CA HIS A 188 15.63 15.30 9.16
C HIS A 188 14.18 15.32 9.68
N ASP A 189 13.24 15.62 8.81
CA ASP A 189 11.81 15.65 9.15
C ASP A 189 11.30 14.25 9.56
N LEU A 190 11.79 13.20 8.90
CA LEU A 190 11.48 11.82 9.21
C LEU A 190 11.90 11.43 10.64
N LYS A 191 13.10 11.86 11.07
CA LYS A 191 13.60 11.61 12.44
C LYS A 191 12.65 12.19 13.49
N TYR A 192 12.22 13.45 13.31
CA TYR A 192 11.28 14.10 14.23
C TYR A 192 9.91 13.44 14.23
N TYR A 193 9.40 13.08 13.05
CA TYR A 193 8.14 12.37 12.92
C TYR A 193 8.15 11.01 13.63
N LEU A 194 9.24 10.25 13.50
CA LEU A 194 9.42 8.95 14.16
C LEU A 194 9.43 9.11 15.69
N VAL A 195 10.17 10.07 16.21
CA VAL A 195 10.22 10.34 17.66
C VAL A 195 8.82 10.68 18.18
N HIS A 196 8.10 11.55 17.49
CA HIS A 196 6.74 11.93 17.88
C HIS A 196 5.76 10.72 17.82
N ARG A 197 5.84 9.90 16.79
CA ARG A 197 4.99 8.72 16.64
C ARG A 197 5.27 7.66 17.71
N LEU A 198 6.56 7.39 18.00
CA LEU A 198 6.95 6.49 19.07
C LEU A 198 6.47 6.98 20.43
N SER A 199 6.62 8.28 20.69
CA SER A 199 6.10 8.91 21.91
C SER A 199 4.59 8.69 22.06
N ASN A 200 3.80 8.94 21.03
CA ASN A 200 2.35 8.73 21.07
C ASN A 200 1.97 7.25 21.24
N THR A 201 2.77 6.32 20.72
CA THR A 201 2.51 4.87 20.89
C THR A 201 2.83 4.39 22.31
N ILE A 202 3.74 5.06 23.02
CA ILE A 202 4.13 4.71 24.39
C ILE A 202 3.17 5.31 25.42
N TYR A 203 2.64 6.51 25.14
CA TYR A 203 1.78 7.25 26.08
C TYR A 203 0.28 7.11 25.81
N GLY A 204 -0.15 6.51 24.70
CA GLY A 204 -1.55 6.23 24.33
C GLY A 204 -1.90 4.79 24.52
#